data_451725ba7d7b03e3602186f330969a1d
#
_entry.id   451725ba7d7b03e3602186f330969a1d
#
_cell.length_a   1.000
_cell.length_b   1.000
_cell.length_c   1.000
_cell.angle_alpha   90.00
_cell.angle_beta   90.00
_cell.angle_gamma   90.00
#
_symmetry.space_group_name_H-M   'P 1'
#
loop_
_entity.id
_entity.type
_entity.pdbx_description
1 polymer ?
#
loop_
_entity_poly.entity_id
_entity_poly.type
_entity_poly.pdbx_seq_one_letter_code
_entity_poly.pdbx_strand_id
1 'polypeptide(L)'
;MLTTILAAGATPPENNFGLMNSLNEGGPVTWTVAVILTIFLFFTLYILFTKLFEQQKVINQGKRVGAQFWSANSLREGAAKLEKNSAYRQIVDDGLLAQEQHGRLTDPVEAHDWVHGSLARSEAAINSQLGGGLAFLATVGSTAPFIGLFGTVLGIYRALIKIGQAGQASIDKVAGPVGEALIMTAFGLVVAVPAVLAFNYLQRRNKAIAENLSAFSNDVLGYIASDGAVKPSIAARKAPVAPAKPATTVTK
;
A
#
# COMPACT_ATOMS: atom_id res chain seq x y z
N MET A 1 -25.61 -51.80 -46.66
CA MET A 1 -25.95 -52.02 -45.24
C MET A 1 -24.77 -51.73 -44.34
N LEU A 2 -24.08 -50.58 -44.55
CA LEU A 2 -22.84 -50.18 -43.85
C LEU A 2 -22.78 -48.69 -43.60
N THR A 3 -23.89 -47.99 -43.70
CA THR A 3 -23.93 -46.50 -43.56
C THR A 3 -24.79 -45.98 -42.41
N THR A 4 -25.19 -46.85 -41.47
CA THR A 4 -26.15 -46.47 -40.42
C THR A 4 -25.58 -46.57 -38.99
N ILE A 5 -24.24 -46.68 -38.79
CA ILE A 5 -23.62 -46.82 -37.47
C ILE A 5 -22.77 -45.57 -37.06
N LEU A 6 -22.80 -44.49 -37.85
CA LEU A 6 -21.95 -43.29 -37.59
C LEU A 6 -22.72 -42.07 -37.11
N ALA A 7 -23.80 -42.24 -36.38
CA ALA A 7 -24.55 -41.11 -35.80
C ALA A 7 -25.04 -41.38 -34.37
N ALA A 8 -24.20 -42.00 -33.54
CA ALA A 8 -24.32 -41.80 -32.10
C ALA A 8 -23.47 -40.58 -31.75
N GLY A 9 -24.06 -39.39 -31.91
CA GLY A 9 -23.46 -38.14 -31.47
C GLY A 9 -23.21 -38.20 -29.98
N ALA A 10 -21.99 -38.57 -29.60
CA ALA A 10 -21.46 -38.23 -28.30
C ALA A 10 -21.39 -36.70 -28.28
N THR A 11 -22.32 -36.05 -27.64
CA THR A 11 -22.19 -34.66 -27.26
C THR A 11 -20.88 -34.57 -26.52
N PRO A 12 -19.95 -33.64 -26.89
CA PRO A 12 -18.73 -33.45 -26.15
C PRO A 12 -19.13 -33.23 -24.70
N PRO A 13 -18.42 -33.80 -23.70
CA PRO A 13 -18.72 -33.50 -22.31
C PRO A 13 -18.69 -31.99 -22.17
N GLU A 14 -19.82 -31.38 -21.77
CA GLU A 14 -19.88 -29.98 -21.44
C GLU A 14 -18.77 -29.73 -20.40
N ASN A 15 -17.78 -28.93 -20.79
CA ASN A 15 -16.73 -28.50 -19.88
C ASN A 15 -17.34 -27.61 -18.81
N ASN A 16 -17.95 -28.23 -17.80
CA ASN A 16 -18.56 -27.58 -16.65
C ASN A 16 -17.52 -27.07 -15.62
N PHE A 17 -16.25 -26.99 -16.01
CA PHE A 17 -15.16 -26.47 -15.17
C PHE A 17 -15.09 -24.93 -15.21
N GLY A 18 -16.15 -24.26 -14.77
CA GLY A 18 -16.21 -22.81 -14.69
C GLY A 18 -16.29 -22.33 -13.25
N LEU A 19 -15.75 -21.14 -12.96
CA LEU A 19 -15.87 -20.48 -11.64
C LEU A 19 -17.32 -20.45 -11.13
N MET A 20 -18.29 -20.21 -12.02
CA MET A 20 -19.70 -20.13 -11.66
C MET A 20 -20.27 -21.50 -11.26
N ASN A 21 -19.88 -22.57 -11.93
CA ASN A 21 -20.30 -23.93 -11.57
C ASN A 21 -19.68 -24.35 -10.24
N SER A 22 -18.39 -24.04 -10.03
CA SER A 22 -17.71 -24.26 -8.74
C SER A 22 -18.38 -23.56 -7.57
N LEU A 23 -18.84 -22.32 -7.76
CA LEU A 23 -19.57 -21.57 -6.74
C LEU A 23 -20.93 -22.18 -6.44
N ASN A 24 -21.66 -22.65 -7.45
CA ASN A 24 -22.99 -23.20 -7.29
C ASN A 24 -22.96 -24.61 -6.62
N GLU A 25 -22.01 -25.47 -7.01
CA GLU A 25 -21.85 -26.81 -6.41
C GLU A 25 -21.25 -26.75 -5.00
N GLY A 26 -20.36 -25.79 -4.75
CA GLY A 26 -19.74 -25.57 -3.44
C GLY A 26 -20.68 -25.04 -2.36
N GLY A 27 -21.86 -24.57 -2.73
CA GLY A 27 -22.92 -24.13 -1.81
C GLY A 27 -22.60 -22.83 -1.05
N PRO A 28 -23.37 -22.50 0.03
CA PRO A 28 -23.33 -21.20 0.69
C PRO A 28 -21.94 -20.80 1.24
N VAL A 29 -21.15 -21.77 1.69
CA VAL A 29 -19.82 -21.49 2.27
C VAL A 29 -18.83 -21.04 1.17
N THR A 30 -18.85 -21.71 0.02
CA THR A 30 -17.98 -21.33 -1.11
C THR A 30 -18.33 -19.94 -1.62
N TRP A 31 -19.62 -19.62 -1.69
CA TRP A 31 -20.09 -18.27 -2.00
C TRP A 31 -19.62 -17.24 -0.99
N THR A 32 -19.69 -17.55 0.32
CA THR A 32 -19.20 -16.64 1.38
C THR A 32 -17.71 -16.35 1.22
N VAL A 33 -16.89 -17.40 1.00
CA VAL A 33 -15.45 -17.25 0.77
C VAL A 33 -15.18 -16.41 -0.47
N ALA A 34 -15.86 -16.68 -1.57
CA ALA A 34 -15.69 -15.94 -2.83
C ALA A 34 -16.07 -14.46 -2.68
N VAL A 35 -17.17 -14.16 -1.97
CA VAL A 35 -17.59 -12.78 -1.69
C VAL A 35 -16.55 -12.04 -0.84
N ILE A 36 -16.04 -12.66 0.23
CA ILE A 36 -15.00 -12.06 1.08
C ILE A 36 -13.75 -11.76 0.25
N LEU A 37 -13.27 -12.71 -0.55
CA LEU A 37 -12.09 -12.52 -1.39
C LEU A 37 -12.32 -11.44 -2.46
N THR A 38 -13.52 -11.35 -3.03
CA THR A 38 -13.88 -10.30 -4.00
C THR A 38 -13.86 -8.92 -3.34
N ILE A 39 -14.41 -8.80 -2.13
CA ILE A 39 -14.37 -7.57 -1.33
C ILE A 39 -12.92 -7.17 -1.03
N PHE A 40 -12.07 -8.12 -0.64
CA PHE A 40 -10.65 -7.88 -0.39
C PHE A 40 -9.92 -7.39 -1.64
N LEU A 41 -10.19 -8.00 -2.78
CA LEU A 41 -9.61 -7.56 -4.06
C LEU A 41 -10.04 -6.14 -4.41
N PHE A 42 -11.33 -5.84 -4.28
CA PHE A 42 -11.86 -4.51 -4.55
C PHE A 42 -11.18 -3.44 -3.68
N PHE A 43 -11.14 -3.64 -2.35
CA PHE A 43 -10.49 -2.69 -1.45
C PHE A 43 -8.97 -2.61 -1.65
N THR A 44 -8.31 -3.72 -2.00
CA THR A 44 -6.89 -3.72 -2.36
C THR A 44 -6.61 -2.79 -3.54
N LEU A 45 -7.37 -2.91 -4.62
CA LEU A 45 -7.23 -2.05 -5.79
C LEU A 45 -7.61 -0.59 -5.49
N TYR A 46 -8.70 -0.37 -4.75
CA TYR A 46 -9.13 0.96 -4.32
C TYR A 46 -8.03 1.68 -3.53
N ILE A 47 -7.47 1.03 -2.49
CA ILE A 47 -6.39 1.61 -1.67
C ILE A 47 -5.14 1.83 -2.51
N LEU A 48 -4.77 0.89 -3.37
CA LEU A 48 -3.62 1.03 -4.25
C LEU A 48 -3.73 2.30 -5.11
N PHE A 49 -4.83 2.47 -5.83
CA PHE A 49 -4.99 3.61 -6.73
C PHE A 49 -5.09 4.94 -5.97
N THR A 50 -5.90 5.01 -4.91
CA THR A 50 -6.05 6.25 -4.11
C THR A 50 -4.73 6.67 -3.49
N LYS A 51 -3.97 5.74 -2.92
CA LYS A 51 -2.67 6.04 -2.31
C LYS A 51 -1.58 6.37 -3.34
N LEU A 52 -1.61 5.76 -4.51
CA LEU A 52 -0.71 6.15 -5.61
C LEU A 52 -0.91 7.61 -6.01
N PHE A 53 -2.15 8.05 -6.16
CA PHE A 53 -2.46 9.45 -6.50
C PHE A 53 -2.07 10.41 -5.37
N GLU A 54 -2.38 10.07 -4.12
CA GLU A 54 -2.01 10.87 -2.95
C GLU A 54 -0.49 11.05 -2.83
N GLN A 55 0.27 9.96 -2.87
CA GLN A 55 1.73 9.99 -2.81
C GLN A 55 2.34 10.75 -4.01
N GLN A 56 1.78 10.56 -5.22
CA GLN A 56 2.27 11.28 -6.40
C GLN A 56 2.06 12.79 -6.28
N LYS A 57 0.95 13.21 -5.68
CA LYS A 57 0.68 14.61 -5.40
C LYS A 57 1.74 15.18 -4.46
N VAL A 58 2.04 14.50 -3.33
CA VAL A 58 3.06 14.96 -2.37
C VAL A 58 4.46 15.02 -3.00
N ILE A 59 4.85 14.02 -3.79
CA ILE A 59 6.14 14.01 -4.51
C ILE A 59 6.23 15.20 -5.48
N ASN A 60 5.16 15.50 -6.21
CA ASN A 60 5.14 16.63 -7.13
C ASN A 60 5.20 17.98 -6.39
N GLN A 61 4.56 18.08 -5.24
CA GLN A 61 4.67 19.24 -4.35
C GLN A 61 6.12 19.44 -3.90
N GLY A 62 6.81 18.39 -3.45
CA GLY A 62 8.21 18.45 -3.04
C GLY A 62 9.15 18.98 -4.13
N LYS A 63 8.92 18.60 -5.40
CA LYS A 63 9.69 19.11 -6.53
C LYS A 63 9.53 20.63 -6.73
N ARG A 64 8.33 21.16 -6.46
CA ARG A 64 8.03 22.59 -6.60
C ARG A 64 8.59 23.43 -5.44
N VAL A 65 8.66 22.85 -4.24
CA VAL A 65 9.18 23.52 -3.04
C VAL A 65 10.59 24.08 -3.28
N GLY A 66 11.49 23.27 -3.84
CA GLY A 66 12.87 23.68 -4.10
C GLY A 66 13.01 24.90 -5.02
N ALA A 67 12.08 25.06 -5.98
CA ALA A 67 12.14 26.13 -6.97
C ALA A 67 11.36 27.40 -6.56
N GLN A 68 10.27 27.27 -5.84
CA GLN A 68 9.32 28.36 -5.59
C GLN A 68 9.32 28.84 -4.14
N PHE A 69 9.46 27.95 -3.17
CA PHE A 69 9.40 28.29 -1.76
C PHE A 69 10.64 29.06 -1.30
N TRP A 70 11.82 28.53 -1.55
CA TRP A 70 13.09 29.14 -1.09
C TRP A 70 13.51 30.40 -1.88
N SER A 71 12.83 30.72 -2.98
CA SER A 71 13.00 31.98 -3.68
C SER A 71 12.23 33.16 -3.08
N ALA A 72 11.39 32.89 -2.06
CA ALA A 72 10.64 33.92 -1.35
C ALA A 72 11.53 34.64 -0.33
N ASN A 73 11.14 35.88 0.02
CA ASN A 73 11.85 36.70 1.00
C ASN A 73 11.57 36.27 2.47
N SER A 74 10.42 35.61 2.71
CA SER A 74 10.05 35.11 4.03
C SER A 74 9.36 33.74 3.95
N LEU A 75 9.36 32.98 5.06
CA LEU A 75 8.64 31.69 5.14
C LEU A 75 7.14 31.87 4.88
N ARG A 76 6.52 32.95 5.36
CA ARG A 76 5.11 33.25 5.20
C ARG A 76 4.77 33.50 3.73
N GLU A 77 5.60 34.24 2.99
CA GLU A 77 5.45 34.44 1.55
C GLU A 77 5.66 33.11 0.78
N GLY A 78 6.69 32.34 1.15
CA GLY A 78 6.97 31.03 0.60
C GLY A 78 5.79 30.05 0.79
N ALA A 79 5.21 30.01 1.99
CA ALA A 79 4.03 29.21 2.29
C ALA A 79 2.81 29.61 1.44
N ALA A 80 2.63 30.91 1.17
CA ALA A 80 1.53 31.40 0.33
C ALA A 80 1.62 30.91 -1.12
N LYS A 81 2.83 30.59 -1.61
CA LYS A 81 3.07 30.02 -2.97
C LYS A 81 2.79 28.52 -3.03
N LEU A 82 2.65 27.84 -1.89
CA LEU A 82 2.33 26.42 -1.82
C LEU A 82 0.81 26.20 -1.83
N GLU A 83 0.39 25.02 -2.30
CA GLU A 83 -1.01 24.61 -2.27
C GLU A 83 -1.54 24.59 -0.83
N LYS A 84 -2.78 25.05 -0.60
CA LYS A 84 -3.37 25.18 0.75
C LYS A 84 -3.36 23.87 1.55
N ASN A 85 -3.53 22.71 0.89
CA ASN A 85 -3.58 21.38 1.50
C ASN A 85 -2.29 20.58 1.21
N SER A 86 -1.14 21.27 1.15
CA SER A 86 0.15 20.65 0.92
C SER A 86 0.78 20.24 2.25
N ALA A 87 1.36 19.02 2.29
CA ALA A 87 2.15 18.56 3.43
C ALA A 87 3.31 19.52 3.76
N TYR A 88 3.95 20.08 2.74
CA TYR A 88 5.02 21.06 2.91
C TYR A 88 4.53 22.39 3.51
N ARG A 89 3.34 22.84 3.10
CA ARG A 89 2.75 24.04 3.69
C ARG A 89 2.37 23.82 5.14
N GLN A 90 1.80 22.69 5.50
CA GLN A 90 1.46 22.34 6.87
C GLN A 90 2.70 22.43 7.78
N ILE A 91 3.85 21.87 7.37
CA ILE A 91 5.11 21.95 8.12
C ILE A 91 5.52 23.41 8.35
N VAL A 92 5.43 24.28 7.34
CA VAL A 92 5.80 25.69 7.49
C VAL A 92 4.83 26.44 8.41
N ASP A 93 3.52 26.23 8.22
CA ASP A 93 2.48 26.89 9.02
C ASP A 93 2.60 26.47 10.51
N ASP A 94 2.85 25.17 10.79
CA ASP A 94 3.06 24.65 12.15
C ASP A 94 4.37 25.18 12.78
N GLY A 95 5.44 25.32 11.99
CA GLY A 95 6.70 25.90 12.43
C GLY A 95 6.57 27.38 12.79
N LEU A 96 5.89 28.17 11.96
CA LEU A 96 5.61 29.58 12.22
C LEU A 96 4.70 29.78 13.44
N LEU A 97 3.69 28.92 13.58
CA LEU A 97 2.81 28.91 14.75
C LEU A 97 3.58 28.59 16.02
N ALA A 98 4.48 27.59 15.97
CA ALA A 98 5.31 27.23 17.10
C ALA A 98 6.25 28.37 17.50
N GLN A 99 6.85 29.08 16.55
CA GLN A 99 7.68 30.25 16.82
C GLN A 99 6.87 31.37 17.53
N GLU A 100 5.65 31.64 17.06
CA GLU A 100 4.77 32.64 17.71
C GLU A 100 4.34 32.21 19.10
N GLN A 101 4.03 30.93 19.31
CA GLN A 101 3.60 30.38 20.60
C GLN A 101 4.73 30.38 21.63
N HIS A 102 5.98 30.17 21.21
CA HIS A 102 7.14 30.17 22.12
C HIS A 102 7.23 31.46 22.96
N GLY A 103 6.97 32.62 22.36
CA GLY A 103 6.97 33.91 23.08
C GLY A 103 5.88 34.04 24.15
N ARG A 104 4.94 33.11 24.24
CA ARG A 104 3.84 33.09 25.24
C ARG A 104 4.03 32.02 26.31
N LEU A 105 5.10 31.22 26.22
CA LEU A 105 5.38 30.19 27.23
C LEU A 105 5.84 30.83 28.54
N THR A 106 5.34 30.29 29.64
CA THR A 106 5.74 30.67 30.99
C THR A 106 6.92 29.85 31.48
N ASP A 107 7.17 28.69 30.90
CA ASP A 107 8.30 27.80 31.22
C ASP A 107 9.48 28.11 30.29
N PRO A 108 10.73 28.11 30.78
CA PRO A 108 11.92 28.38 29.99
C PRO A 108 12.31 27.12 29.15
N VAL A 109 11.55 26.84 28.10
CA VAL A 109 11.92 25.85 27.07
C VAL A 109 12.69 26.58 25.97
N GLU A 110 13.80 26.01 25.50
CA GLU A 110 14.54 26.61 24.39
C GLU A 110 13.67 26.67 23.12
N ALA A 111 13.72 27.81 22.43
CA ALA A 111 12.94 28.04 21.22
C ALA A 111 13.19 26.98 20.17
N HIS A 112 14.45 26.53 20.03
CA HIS A 112 14.84 25.47 19.13
C HIS A 112 14.10 24.17 19.43
N ASP A 113 14.07 23.73 20.69
CA ASP A 113 13.45 22.46 21.08
C ASP A 113 11.93 22.50 20.93
N TRP A 114 11.32 23.64 21.24
CA TRP A 114 9.89 23.85 21.08
C TRP A 114 9.47 23.77 19.61
N VAL A 115 10.15 24.49 18.70
CA VAL A 115 9.87 24.47 17.27
C VAL A 115 10.15 23.09 16.67
N HIS A 116 11.31 22.47 17.02
CA HIS A 116 11.63 21.11 16.60
C HIS A 116 10.56 20.10 16.98
N GLY A 117 10.09 20.13 18.24
CA GLY A 117 9.01 19.26 18.71
C GLY A 117 7.68 19.47 17.97
N SER A 118 7.36 20.72 17.59
CA SER A 118 6.17 21.01 16.79
C SER A 118 6.28 20.46 15.36
N LEU A 119 7.42 20.68 14.72
CA LEU A 119 7.70 20.17 13.38
C LEU A 119 7.68 18.64 13.36
N ALA A 120 8.27 17.98 14.35
CA ALA A 120 8.24 16.52 14.47
C ALA A 120 6.81 15.96 14.61
N ARG A 121 5.93 16.65 15.36
CA ARG A 121 4.50 16.27 15.43
C ARG A 121 3.79 16.42 14.08
N SER A 122 4.08 17.50 13.35
CA SER A 122 3.52 17.73 12.01
C SER A 122 3.96 16.63 11.04
N GLU A 123 5.26 16.28 11.02
CA GLU A 123 5.78 15.17 10.22
C GLU A 123 5.11 13.84 10.57
N ALA A 124 4.97 13.53 11.86
CA ALA A 124 4.32 12.32 12.33
C ALA A 124 2.85 12.23 11.88
N ALA A 125 2.11 13.34 11.94
CA ALA A 125 0.73 13.42 11.48
C ALA A 125 0.62 13.17 9.98
N ILE A 126 1.48 13.79 9.17
CA ILE A 126 1.52 13.59 7.72
C ILE A 126 1.87 12.13 7.38
N ASN A 127 2.88 11.56 8.05
CA ASN A 127 3.29 10.18 7.84
C ASN A 127 2.19 9.18 8.21
N SER A 128 1.43 9.45 9.29
CA SER A 128 0.26 8.66 9.67
C SER A 128 -0.82 8.67 8.59
N GLN A 129 -1.12 9.84 8.01
CA GLN A 129 -2.08 9.94 6.91
C GLN A 129 -1.63 9.16 5.68
N LEU A 130 -0.36 9.29 5.28
CA LEU A 130 0.21 8.54 4.16
C LEU A 130 0.19 7.03 4.40
N GLY A 131 0.37 6.60 5.65
CA GLY A 131 0.30 5.20 6.08
C GLY A 131 -1.11 4.60 6.11
N GLY A 132 -2.16 5.42 6.04
CA GLY A 132 -3.54 4.95 6.08
C GLY A 132 -3.84 3.92 4.99
N GLY A 133 -4.48 2.81 5.36
CA GLY A 133 -4.82 1.70 4.46
C GLY A 133 -3.71 0.68 4.22
N LEU A 134 -2.44 0.98 4.52
CA LEU A 134 -1.35 0.01 4.34
C LEU A 134 -1.51 -1.22 5.24
N ALA A 135 -1.99 -1.03 6.47
CA ALA A 135 -2.27 -2.13 7.39
C ALA A 135 -3.31 -3.10 6.81
N PHE A 136 -4.33 -2.59 6.12
CA PHE A 136 -5.32 -3.43 5.44
C PHE A 136 -4.67 -4.25 4.32
N LEU A 137 -3.83 -3.65 3.48
CA LEU A 137 -3.11 -4.37 2.42
C LEU A 137 -2.22 -5.49 2.98
N ALA A 138 -1.50 -5.22 4.08
CA ALA A 138 -0.69 -6.22 4.78
C ALA A 138 -1.55 -7.38 5.31
N THR A 139 -2.70 -7.06 5.92
CA THR A 139 -3.64 -8.05 6.44
C THR A 139 -4.21 -8.91 5.31
N VAL A 140 -4.70 -8.30 4.23
CA VAL A 140 -5.22 -9.06 3.08
C VAL A 140 -4.14 -9.95 2.46
N GLY A 141 -2.94 -9.40 2.27
CA GLY A 141 -1.82 -10.16 1.70
C GLY A 141 -1.45 -11.41 2.52
N SER A 142 -1.55 -11.32 3.85
CA SER A 142 -1.25 -12.44 4.74
C SER A 142 -2.42 -13.40 4.94
N THR A 143 -3.68 -12.93 4.92
CA THR A 143 -4.84 -13.74 5.28
C THR A 143 -5.58 -14.33 4.08
N ALA A 144 -5.59 -13.67 2.92
CA ALA A 144 -6.35 -14.13 1.76
C ALA A 144 -5.99 -15.56 1.29
N PRO A 145 -4.71 -16.02 1.32
CA PRO A 145 -4.38 -17.41 0.97
C PRO A 145 -5.02 -18.41 1.93
N PHE A 146 -5.08 -18.09 3.21
CA PHE A 146 -5.69 -18.98 4.23
C PHE A 146 -7.21 -19.03 4.10
N ILE A 147 -7.84 -17.92 3.72
CA ILE A 147 -9.27 -17.88 3.43
C ILE A 147 -9.58 -18.73 2.18
N GLY A 148 -8.75 -18.66 1.14
CA GLY A 148 -8.85 -19.54 -0.01
C GLY A 148 -8.66 -21.02 0.35
N LEU A 149 -7.63 -21.33 1.15
CA LEU A 149 -7.38 -22.69 1.64
C LEU A 149 -8.57 -23.22 2.48
N PHE A 150 -9.15 -22.39 3.35
CA PHE A 150 -10.34 -22.76 4.09
C PHE A 150 -11.48 -23.18 3.17
N GLY A 151 -11.69 -22.43 2.07
CA GLY A 151 -12.67 -22.78 1.04
C GLY A 151 -12.40 -24.15 0.42
N THR A 152 -11.13 -24.47 0.13
CA THR A 152 -10.79 -25.80 -0.45
C THR A 152 -11.00 -26.94 0.53
N VAL A 153 -10.59 -26.78 1.77
CA VAL A 153 -10.76 -27.82 2.82
C VAL A 153 -12.25 -28.17 2.98
N LEU A 154 -13.11 -27.16 3.05
CA LEU A 154 -14.56 -27.40 3.15
C LEU A 154 -15.17 -28.00 1.88
N GLY A 155 -14.68 -27.59 0.70
CA GLY A 155 -15.09 -28.15 -0.57
C GLY A 155 -14.78 -29.64 -0.69
N ILE A 156 -13.53 -30.02 -0.37
CA ILE A 156 -13.10 -31.43 -0.36
C ILE A 156 -13.86 -32.24 0.69
N TYR A 157 -14.03 -31.69 1.89
CA TYR A 157 -14.79 -32.37 2.96
C TYR A 157 -16.22 -32.73 2.50
N ARG A 158 -16.91 -31.78 1.87
CA ARG A 158 -18.27 -32.03 1.32
C ARG A 158 -18.26 -33.05 0.18
N ALA A 159 -17.25 -33.01 -0.70
CA ALA A 159 -17.09 -33.99 -1.74
C ALA A 159 -16.99 -35.42 -1.18
N LEU A 160 -16.17 -35.59 -0.14
CA LEU A 160 -16.00 -36.88 0.54
C LEU A 160 -17.28 -37.39 1.18
N ILE A 161 -18.08 -36.50 1.81
CA ILE A 161 -19.41 -36.89 2.36
C ILE A 161 -20.34 -37.39 1.25
N LYS A 162 -20.43 -36.65 0.14
CA LYS A 162 -21.29 -37.04 -1.00
C LYS A 162 -20.91 -38.41 -1.57
N ILE A 163 -19.61 -38.71 -1.65
CA ILE A 163 -19.09 -39.99 -2.13
C ILE A 163 -19.44 -41.11 -1.17
N GLY A 164 -19.25 -40.88 0.16
CA GLY A 164 -19.61 -41.86 1.19
C GLY A 164 -21.10 -42.21 1.17
N GLN A 165 -21.98 -41.24 0.93
CA GLN A 165 -23.42 -41.44 0.81
C GLN A 165 -23.82 -42.19 -0.46
N ALA A 166 -23.08 -42.00 -1.57
CA ALA A 166 -23.37 -42.63 -2.85
C ALA A 166 -22.92 -44.12 -2.93
N GLY A 167 -22.16 -44.62 -1.95
CA GLY A 167 -21.74 -46.01 -1.85
C GLY A 167 -20.80 -46.50 -2.94
N GLN A 168 -20.41 -45.66 -3.89
CA GLN A 168 -19.51 -45.96 -5.01
C GLN A 168 -18.46 -44.85 -5.17
N ALA A 169 -17.22 -45.18 -4.86
CA ALA A 169 -16.06 -44.31 -5.11
C ALA A 169 -15.63 -44.47 -6.58
N SER A 170 -16.18 -43.64 -7.49
CA SER A 170 -15.63 -43.51 -8.84
C SER A 170 -14.83 -42.21 -8.96
N ILE A 171 -13.70 -42.26 -9.66
CA ILE A 171 -12.84 -41.10 -9.90
C ILE A 171 -13.62 -39.96 -10.57
N ASP A 172 -14.55 -40.27 -11.46
CA ASP A 172 -15.38 -39.29 -12.15
C ASP A 172 -16.25 -38.45 -11.23
N LYS A 173 -16.66 -39.00 -10.07
CA LYS A 173 -17.44 -38.29 -9.05
C LYS A 173 -16.61 -37.43 -8.11
N VAL A 174 -15.31 -37.64 -8.07
CA VAL A 174 -14.37 -36.94 -7.17
C VAL A 174 -13.64 -35.80 -7.89
N ALA A 175 -13.28 -36.00 -9.15
CA ALA A 175 -12.45 -35.08 -9.90
C ALA A 175 -13.07 -33.67 -10.02
N GLY A 176 -14.38 -33.58 -10.28
CA GLY A 176 -15.10 -32.31 -10.36
C GLY A 176 -15.02 -31.49 -9.06
N PRO A 177 -15.60 -32.00 -7.93
CA PRO A 177 -15.60 -31.27 -6.67
C PRO A 177 -14.22 -30.95 -6.10
N VAL A 178 -13.22 -31.80 -6.33
CA VAL A 178 -11.82 -31.52 -5.90
C VAL A 178 -11.21 -30.41 -6.77
N GLY A 179 -11.39 -30.47 -8.08
CA GLY A 179 -10.94 -29.41 -8.99
C GLY A 179 -11.54 -28.05 -8.66
N GLU A 180 -12.83 -28.03 -8.38
CA GLU A 180 -13.55 -26.82 -7.95
C GLU A 180 -13.03 -26.27 -6.64
N ALA A 181 -12.79 -27.15 -5.65
CA ALA A 181 -12.21 -26.73 -4.39
C ALA A 181 -10.86 -26.01 -4.62
N LEU A 182 -9.96 -26.52 -5.45
CA LEU A 182 -8.66 -25.93 -5.74
C LEU A 182 -8.75 -24.50 -6.32
N ILE A 183 -9.83 -24.17 -7.03
CA ILE A 183 -10.08 -22.82 -7.56
C ILE A 183 -10.15 -21.79 -6.42
N MET A 184 -10.66 -22.12 -5.24
CA MET A 184 -10.74 -21.21 -4.11
C MET A 184 -9.34 -20.83 -3.58
N THR A 185 -8.41 -21.78 -3.51
CA THR A 185 -7.01 -21.46 -3.16
C THR A 185 -6.37 -20.57 -4.22
N ALA A 186 -6.55 -20.86 -5.49
CA ALA A 186 -6.04 -20.03 -6.57
C ALA A 186 -6.62 -18.60 -6.48
N PHE A 187 -7.90 -18.45 -6.18
CA PHE A 187 -8.53 -17.15 -5.99
C PHE A 187 -7.95 -16.41 -4.77
N GLY A 188 -7.72 -17.08 -3.65
CA GLY A 188 -7.03 -16.50 -2.49
C GLY A 188 -5.64 -15.95 -2.84
N LEU A 189 -4.87 -16.67 -3.66
CA LEU A 189 -3.55 -16.22 -4.14
C LEU A 189 -3.66 -15.02 -5.10
N VAL A 190 -4.64 -15.02 -6.01
CA VAL A 190 -4.90 -13.90 -6.93
C VAL A 190 -5.19 -12.61 -6.17
N VAL A 191 -5.82 -12.70 -5.00
CA VAL A 191 -6.09 -11.55 -4.12
C VAL A 191 -4.86 -11.15 -3.31
N ALA A 192 -4.13 -12.12 -2.76
CA ALA A 192 -3.01 -11.89 -1.87
C ALA A 192 -1.81 -11.24 -2.57
N VAL A 193 -1.46 -11.72 -3.77
CA VAL A 193 -0.25 -11.26 -4.47
C VAL A 193 -0.30 -9.76 -4.79
N PRO A 194 -1.37 -9.21 -5.39
CA PRO A 194 -1.48 -7.77 -5.58
C PRO A 194 -1.45 -6.98 -4.28
N ALA A 195 -2.06 -7.49 -3.19
CA ALA A 195 -2.07 -6.80 -1.90
C ALA A 195 -0.67 -6.66 -1.31
N VAL A 196 0.14 -7.73 -1.33
CA VAL A 196 1.54 -7.71 -0.85
C VAL A 196 2.40 -6.78 -1.71
N LEU A 197 2.27 -6.86 -3.03
CA LEU A 197 3.04 -6.00 -3.94
C LEU A 197 2.67 -4.52 -3.74
N ALA A 198 1.37 -4.21 -3.63
CA ALA A 198 0.88 -2.87 -3.35
C ALA A 198 1.40 -2.34 -2.02
N PHE A 199 1.31 -3.14 -0.95
CA PHE A 199 1.83 -2.78 0.37
C PHE A 199 3.32 -2.41 0.32
N ASN A 200 4.16 -3.30 -0.21
CA ASN A 200 5.60 -3.09 -0.26
C ASN A 200 6.00 -1.87 -1.12
N TYR A 201 5.30 -1.67 -2.23
CA TYR A 201 5.56 -0.55 -3.13
C TYR A 201 5.18 0.79 -2.47
N LEU A 202 3.97 0.88 -1.90
CA LEU A 202 3.48 2.09 -1.23
C LEU A 202 4.31 2.42 0.03
N GLN A 203 4.70 1.42 0.81
CA GLN A 203 5.53 1.60 2.00
C GLN A 203 6.91 2.17 1.64
N ARG A 204 7.56 1.67 0.58
CA ARG A 204 8.83 2.21 0.10
C ARG A 204 8.70 3.67 -0.32
N ARG A 205 7.61 4.01 -1.03
CA ARG A 205 7.35 5.40 -1.43
C ARG A 205 7.07 6.30 -0.24
N ASN A 206 6.30 5.84 0.76
CA ASN A 206 6.06 6.59 1.99
C ASN A 206 7.36 6.91 2.71
N LYS A 207 8.27 5.94 2.81
CA LYS A 207 9.59 6.18 3.41
C LYS A 207 10.36 7.29 2.70
N ALA A 208 10.42 7.24 1.38
CA ALA A 208 11.10 8.28 0.59
C ALA A 208 10.43 9.66 0.73
N ILE A 209 9.09 9.72 0.84
CA ILE A 209 8.37 10.97 1.12
C ILE A 209 8.71 11.47 2.52
N ALA A 210 8.68 10.61 3.54
CA ALA A 210 9.03 10.96 4.91
C ALA A 210 10.44 11.54 5.04
N GLU A 211 11.42 10.93 4.39
CA GLU A 211 12.81 11.43 4.33
C GLU A 211 12.90 12.83 3.71
N ASN A 212 12.13 13.08 2.63
CA ASN A 212 12.09 14.41 2.00
C ASN A 212 11.38 15.45 2.88
N LEU A 213 10.30 15.07 3.58
CA LEU A 213 9.60 15.97 4.50
C LEU A 213 10.47 16.32 5.71
N SER A 214 11.16 15.33 6.29
CA SER A 214 12.07 15.55 7.41
C SER A 214 13.25 16.44 7.01
N ALA A 215 13.83 16.24 5.83
CA ALA A 215 14.86 17.14 5.35
C ALA A 215 14.35 18.59 5.17
N PHE A 216 13.12 18.74 4.63
CA PHE A 216 12.51 20.06 4.49
C PHE A 216 12.18 20.70 5.85
N SER A 217 11.68 19.92 6.80
CA SER A 217 11.40 20.35 8.16
C SER A 217 12.66 20.88 8.87
N ASN A 218 13.77 20.18 8.74
CA ASN A 218 15.06 20.63 9.26
C ASN A 218 15.55 21.92 8.58
N ASP A 219 15.33 22.08 7.27
CA ASP A 219 15.63 23.32 6.56
C ASP A 219 14.79 24.50 7.10
N VAL A 220 13.49 24.26 7.38
CA VAL A 220 12.58 25.26 7.98
C VAL A 220 13.04 25.62 9.41
N LEU A 221 13.40 24.61 10.21
CA LEU A 221 13.95 24.81 11.56
C LEU A 221 15.20 25.68 11.53
N GLY A 222 16.15 25.36 10.65
CA GLY A 222 17.38 26.13 10.49
C GLY A 222 17.12 27.58 10.07
N TYR A 223 16.14 27.82 9.21
CA TYR A 223 15.73 29.16 8.83
C TYR A 223 15.12 29.93 10.02
N ILE A 224 14.24 29.31 10.78
CA ILE A 224 13.61 29.92 11.97
C ILE A 224 14.68 30.22 13.05
N ALA A 225 15.55 29.24 13.32
CA ALA A 225 16.59 29.38 14.37
C ALA A 225 17.65 30.44 14.02
N SER A 226 17.84 30.75 12.75
CA SER A 226 18.82 31.76 12.26
C SER A 226 18.18 33.10 11.91
N ASP A 227 16.92 33.31 12.23
CA ASP A 227 16.14 34.49 11.84
C ASP A 227 16.26 34.83 10.34
N GLY A 228 16.24 33.77 9.51
CA GLY A 228 16.28 33.85 8.06
C GLY A 228 17.68 33.95 7.43
N ALA A 229 18.73 33.95 8.25
CA ALA A 229 20.11 34.05 7.74
C ALA A 229 20.57 32.77 7.00
N VAL A 230 20.10 31.59 7.40
CA VAL A 230 20.43 30.30 6.79
C VAL A 230 19.30 29.87 5.86
N LYS A 231 19.62 29.77 4.56
CA LYS A 231 18.74 29.19 3.54
C LYS A 231 19.41 27.93 2.98
N PRO A 232 18.64 26.85 2.75
CA PRO A 232 19.22 25.64 2.17
C PRO A 232 19.72 25.90 0.76
N SER A 233 20.92 25.42 0.45
CA SER A 233 21.46 25.48 -0.91
C SER A 233 20.72 24.49 -1.81
N ILE A 234 20.02 24.98 -2.81
CA ILE A 234 19.32 24.14 -3.82
C ILE A 234 20.32 23.27 -4.61
N ALA A 235 21.59 23.68 -4.68
CA ALA A 235 22.66 22.95 -5.38
C ALA A 235 23.13 21.69 -4.62
N ALA A 236 23.06 21.65 -3.30
CA ALA A 236 23.53 20.51 -2.49
C ALA A 236 22.65 19.25 -2.66
N ARG A 237 21.40 19.38 -3.06
CA ARG A 237 20.47 18.25 -3.25
C ARG A 237 20.60 17.51 -4.59
N LYS A 238 21.37 18.04 -5.54
CA LYS A 238 21.56 17.43 -6.88
C LYS A 238 22.76 16.49 -7.01
N ALA A 239 23.63 16.43 -6.01
CA ALA A 239 24.79 15.55 -6.05
C ALA A 239 24.36 14.12 -5.64
N PRO A 240 24.49 13.10 -6.52
CA PRO A 240 24.40 11.72 -6.08
C PRO A 240 25.52 11.49 -5.06
N VAL A 241 25.19 10.91 -3.91
CA VAL A 241 26.21 10.44 -2.95
C VAL A 241 27.09 9.45 -3.70
N ALA A 242 28.30 9.86 -4.05
CA ALA A 242 29.28 8.98 -4.64
C ALA A 242 29.54 7.82 -3.65
N PRO A 243 29.57 6.56 -4.13
CA PRO A 243 29.87 5.45 -3.25
C PRO A 243 31.25 5.67 -2.63
N ALA A 244 31.33 5.56 -1.30
CA ALA A 244 32.56 5.70 -0.55
C ALA A 244 33.60 4.74 -1.13
N LYS A 245 34.72 5.27 -1.60
CA LYS A 245 35.87 4.47 -2.04
C LYS A 245 36.30 3.57 -0.88
N PRO A 246 36.45 2.25 -1.11
CA PRO A 246 36.98 1.37 -0.06
C PRO A 246 38.36 1.86 0.36
N ALA A 247 38.56 1.98 1.66
CA ALA A 247 39.85 2.34 2.24
C ALA A 247 40.90 1.30 1.80
N THR A 248 41.91 1.74 1.09
CA THR A 248 43.10 0.95 0.76
C THR A 248 43.80 0.60 2.07
N THR A 249 43.72 -0.63 2.49
CA THR A 249 44.56 -1.20 3.57
C THR A 249 46.01 -1.15 3.10
N VAL A 250 46.78 -0.23 3.68
CA VAL A 250 48.22 -0.26 3.58
C VAL A 250 48.74 -1.31 4.52
N THR A 251 49.07 -2.46 4.01
CA THR A 251 49.88 -3.48 4.71
C THR A 251 51.31 -3.02 4.75
N LYS A 252 51.85 -2.95 5.96
CA LYS A 252 53.25 -2.76 6.22
C LYS A 252 53.83 -4.11 6.67
#